data_4638ec38d0d26943e841029a8cc5df73
#
_entry.id   4638ec38d0d26943e841029a8cc5df73
#
_cell.length_a   1.000
_cell.length_b   1.000
_cell.length_c   1.000
_cell.angle_alpha   90.00
_cell.angle_beta   90.00
_cell.angle_gamma   90.00
#
_symmetry.space_group_name_H-M   'P 1'
#
loop_
_entity.id
_entity.type
_entity.pdbx_description
1 polymer ?
#
loop_
_entity_poly.entity_id
_entity_poly.type
_entity_poly.pdbx_seq_one_letter_code
_entity_poly.pdbx_strand_id
1 'polypeptide(L)'
;TLKLVDEIIDGIPIKGSVAAGGLIETFSDVQENLDVTDILKKKDVFALTVNGDSMIDACIADGDMVLMEPLRDSYSLKNGTIVSAMVPGLGTTLKYFFKRGGKIYLEAANPAYEPIELNLDEVTFQGKLLAVWRKV
;
A
#
# COMPACT_ATOMS: atom_id res chain seq x y z
N THR A 1 18.93 20.48 13.24
CA THR A 1 18.76 21.72 12.49
C THR A 1 17.88 21.47 11.24
N LEU A 2 17.34 22.54 10.69
CA LEU A 2 16.50 22.48 9.48
C LEU A 2 17.27 21.87 8.31
N LYS A 3 18.55 22.20 8.17
CA LYS A 3 19.38 21.69 7.09
C LYS A 3 19.59 20.16 7.19
N LEU A 4 19.78 19.66 8.39
CA LEU A 4 19.95 18.23 8.60
C LEU A 4 18.64 17.46 8.31
N VAL A 5 17.51 18.02 8.68
CA VAL A 5 16.20 17.45 8.37
C VAL A 5 15.98 17.41 6.86
N ASP A 6 16.34 18.48 6.15
CA ASP A 6 16.23 18.52 4.69
C ASP A 6 17.12 17.46 4.03
N GLU A 7 18.32 17.25 4.53
CA GLU A 7 19.22 16.21 4.02
C GLU A 7 18.65 14.81 4.22
N ILE A 8 18.02 14.55 5.36
CA ILE A 8 17.40 13.26 5.66
C ILE A 8 16.16 13.03 4.77
N ILE A 9 15.41 14.09 4.52
CA ILE A 9 14.16 14.03 3.74
C ILE A 9 14.45 13.92 2.23
N ASP A 10 15.57 14.46 1.74
CA ASP A 10 15.89 14.51 0.32
C ASP A 10 16.14 13.15 -0.33
N GLY A 11 16.19 12.10 0.48
CA GLY A 11 16.23 10.76 -0.06
C GLY A 11 17.31 9.88 0.51
N ILE A 12 17.16 8.60 0.26
CA ILE A 12 18.13 7.58 0.65
C ILE A 12 18.82 7.12 -0.62
N PRO A 13 20.17 7.17 -0.69
CA PRO A 13 20.86 6.77 -1.91
C PRO A 13 20.58 5.30 -2.26
N ILE A 14 20.25 5.05 -3.51
CA ILE A 14 20.14 3.69 -4.05
C ILE A 14 21.52 3.35 -4.63
N LYS A 15 22.22 2.41 -3.99
CA LYS A 15 23.61 2.12 -4.34
C LYS A 15 23.78 0.90 -5.24
N GLY A 16 22.69 0.33 -5.70
CA GLY A 16 22.74 -0.81 -6.61
C GLY A 16 21.62 -1.77 -6.32
N SER A 17 21.73 -2.96 -6.86
CA SER A 17 20.76 -4.03 -6.66
C SER A 17 21.45 -5.28 -6.15
N VAL A 18 20.69 -6.13 -5.48
CA VAL A 18 21.16 -7.44 -5.01
C VAL A 18 20.24 -8.52 -5.54
N ALA A 19 20.82 -9.65 -5.92
CA ALA A 19 20.04 -10.81 -6.33
C ALA A 19 19.72 -11.65 -5.10
N ALA A 20 18.45 -11.98 -4.92
CA ALA A 20 18.01 -12.77 -3.77
C ALA A 20 18.45 -14.24 -3.84
N GLY A 21 19.11 -14.67 -4.87
CA GLY A 21 19.56 -16.05 -5.06
C GLY A 21 21.05 -16.23 -5.22
N GLY A 22 21.88 -15.20 -5.03
CA GLY A 22 23.29 -15.49 -5.09
C GLY A 22 24.25 -14.39 -5.46
N LEU A 23 24.12 -13.72 -6.59
CA LEU A 23 25.15 -12.77 -7.00
C LEU A 23 24.72 -11.34 -6.69
N ILE A 24 25.65 -10.61 -6.06
CA ILE A 24 25.48 -9.18 -5.83
C ILE A 24 25.83 -8.46 -7.12
N GLU A 25 24.94 -7.61 -7.58
CA GLU A 25 25.23 -6.77 -8.72
C GLU A 25 26.15 -5.62 -8.33
N THR A 26 26.95 -5.18 -9.28
CA THR A 26 27.85 -4.08 -9.05
C THR A 26 27.07 -2.78 -8.83
N PHE A 27 27.63 -1.91 -7.99
CA PHE A 27 27.02 -0.59 -7.77
C PHE A 27 27.02 0.20 -9.07
N SER A 28 25.91 0.86 -9.31
CA SER A 28 25.77 1.77 -10.44
C SER A 28 26.50 3.08 -10.15
N ASP A 29 27.14 3.64 -11.17
CA ASP A 29 27.68 5.00 -11.10
C ASP A 29 26.57 6.06 -11.16
N VAL A 30 25.36 5.66 -11.53
CA VAL A 30 24.22 6.55 -11.58
C VAL A 30 23.72 6.78 -10.16
N GLN A 31 23.66 8.03 -9.75
CA GLN A 31 23.18 8.43 -8.44
C GLN A 31 21.66 8.52 -8.44
N GLU A 32 21.00 7.46 -8.00
CA GLU A 32 19.56 7.47 -7.76
C GLU A 32 19.28 7.51 -6.27
N ASN A 33 18.20 8.15 -5.90
CA ASN A 33 17.74 8.23 -4.52
C ASN A 33 16.35 7.64 -4.39
N LEU A 34 16.13 6.91 -3.30
CA LEU A 34 14.77 6.56 -2.88
C LEU A 34 14.15 7.81 -2.28
N ASP A 35 13.19 8.40 -3.00
CA ASP A 35 12.55 9.62 -2.57
C ASP A 35 11.35 9.31 -1.69
N VAL A 36 11.54 9.39 -0.38
CA VAL A 36 10.44 9.22 0.58
C VAL A 36 9.64 10.49 0.77
N THR A 37 10.11 11.64 0.27
CA THR A 37 9.40 12.91 0.43
C THR A 37 8.13 12.96 -0.39
N ASP A 38 8.05 12.27 -1.52
CA ASP A 38 6.83 12.21 -2.32
C ASP A 38 5.64 11.71 -1.50
N ILE A 39 5.88 10.71 -0.66
CA ILE A 39 4.85 10.17 0.23
C ILE A 39 4.52 11.18 1.33
N LEU A 40 5.55 11.79 1.93
CA LEU A 40 5.37 12.73 3.04
C LEU A 40 4.71 14.05 2.62
N LYS A 41 4.86 14.43 1.35
CA LYS A 41 4.23 15.64 0.81
C LYS A 41 2.76 15.46 0.45
N LYS A 42 2.30 14.23 0.30
CA LYS A 42 0.90 13.97 0.02
C LYS A 42 0.06 14.33 1.25
N LYS A 43 -1.05 15.02 0.99
CA LYS A 43 -1.89 15.52 2.06
C LYS A 43 -2.65 14.38 2.73
N ASP A 44 -2.64 14.40 4.05
CA ASP A 44 -3.45 13.51 4.90
C ASP A 44 -3.14 12.01 4.75
N VAL A 45 -1.92 11.68 4.32
CA VAL A 45 -1.46 10.29 4.31
C VAL A 45 -1.55 9.72 5.72
N PHE A 46 -2.05 8.50 5.82
CA PHE A 46 -2.16 7.79 7.09
C PHE A 46 -1.59 6.39 6.98
N ALA A 47 -1.31 5.80 8.13
CA ALA A 47 -0.78 4.44 8.20
C ALA A 47 -1.77 3.53 8.92
N LEU A 48 -1.81 2.28 8.49
CA LEU A 48 -2.56 1.22 9.16
C LEU A 48 -1.64 0.04 9.42
N THR A 49 -1.78 -0.59 10.57
CA THR A 49 -1.09 -1.84 10.87
C THR A 49 -1.89 -3.01 10.33
N VAL A 50 -1.24 -3.91 9.62
CA VAL A 50 -1.87 -5.09 9.03
C VAL A 50 -1.98 -6.18 10.09
N ASN A 51 -3.19 -6.69 10.28
CA ASN A 51 -3.46 -7.85 11.12
C ASN A 51 -3.97 -8.99 10.23
N GLY A 52 -3.28 -10.10 10.27
CA GLY A 52 -3.66 -11.28 9.52
C GLY A 52 -2.94 -11.43 8.20
N ASP A 53 -3.32 -12.44 7.42
CA ASP A 53 -2.60 -12.90 6.25
C ASP A 53 -3.41 -12.80 4.94
N SER A 54 -4.50 -12.04 4.93
CA SER A 54 -5.37 -11.98 3.76
C SER A 54 -4.70 -11.36 2.53
N MET A 55 -3.57 -10.67 2.70
CA MET A 55 -2.84 -10.04 1.60
C MET A 55 -1.42 -10.59 1.43
N ILE A 56 -1.19 -11.79 1.90
CA ILE A 56 0.16 -12.40 1.89
C ILE A 56 0.71 -12.62 0.47
N ASP A 57 -0.14 -12.95 -0.49
CA ASP A 57 0.30 -13.15 -1.87
C ASP A 57 0.61 -11.82 -2.59
N ALA A 58 0.27 -10.70 -1.99
CA ALA A 58 0.70 -9.37 -2.41
C ALA A 58 1.95 -8.89 -1.65
N CYS A 59 2.61 -9.80 -0.92
CA CYS A 59 3.78 -9.51 -0.09
C CYS A 59 3.50 -8.53 1.04
N ILE A 60 2.27 -8.50 1.53
CA ILE A 60 1.86 -7.71 2.69
C ILE A 60 1.55 -8.69 3.82
N ALA A 61 2.38 -8.67 4.85
CA ALA A 61 2.34 -9.63 5.95
C ALA A 61 1.73 -9.04 7.21
N ASP A 62 1.32 -9.92 8.10
CA ASP A 62 0.90 -9.54 9.45
C ASP A 62 1.99 -8.70 10.13
N GLY A 63 1.59 -7.60 10.75
CA GLY A 63 2.52 -6.68 11.40
C GLY A 63 3.11 -5.59 10.52
N ASP A 64 2.96 -5.68 9.21
CA ASP A 64 3.39 -4.62 8.31
C ASP A 64 2.56 -3.36 8.53
N MET A 65 3.14 -2.21 8.19
CA MET A 65 2.38 -0.97 8.07
C MET A 65 2.14 -0.67 6.61
N VAL A 66 0.92 -0.26 6.30
CA VAL A 66 0.57 0.22 4.96
C VAL A 66 0.34 1.72 5.02
N LEU A 67 0.95 2.44 4.07
CA LEU A 67 0.78 3.88 3.95
C LEU A 67 -0.29 4.13 2.90
N MET A 68 -1.30 4.88 3.28
CA MET A 68 -2.54 5.04 2.51
C MET A 68 -2.73 6.50 2.12
N GLU A 69 -3.11 6.70 0.86
CA GLU A 69 -3.55 8.00 0.37
C GLU A 69 -5.06 8.09 0.50
N PRO A 70 -5.61 9.10 1.18
CA PRO A 70 -7.06 9.21 1.36
C PRO A 70 -7.80 9.23 0.04
N LEU A 71 -8.93 8.54 0.00
CA LEU A 71 -9.83 8.54 -1.14
C LEU A 71 -11.00 9.46 -0.84
N ARG A 72 -11.28 10.38 -1.78
CA ARG A 72 -12.40 11.31 -1.68
C ARG A 72 -13.64 10.79 -2.38
N ASP A 73 -13.43 9.94 -3.39
CA ASP A 73 -14.51 9.27 -4.11
C ASP A 73 -14.00 7.92 -4.63
N SER A 74 -14.92 7.05 -4.99
CA SER A 74 -14.59 5.73 -5.54
C SER A 74 -14.63 5.68 -7.07
N TYR A 75 -15.04 6.76 -7.72
CA TYR A 75 -15.24 6.77 -9.16
C TYR A 75 -13.94 6.65 -9.95
N SER A 76 -12.85 7.16 -9.40
CA SER A 76 -11.53 7.10 -10.02
C SER A 76 -10.75 5.83 -9.72
N LEU A 77 -11.29 4.93 -8.90
CA LEU A 77 -10.61 3.68 -8.56
C LEU A 77 -10.59 2.72 -9.74
N LYS A 78 -9.41 2.25 -10.05
CA LYS A 78 -9.21 1.23 -11.07
C LYS A 78 -9.28 -0.16 -10.45
N ASN A 79 -9.80 -1.10 -11.21
CA ASN A 79 -9.81 -2.51 -10.80
C ASN A 79 -8.39 -2.98 -10.51
N GLY A 80 -8.21 -3.71 -9.42
CA GLY A 80 -6.91 -4.19 -8.97
C GLY A 80 -6.17 -3.25 -8.03
N THR A 81 -6.73 -2.08 -7.72
CA THR A 81 -6.14 -1.18 -6.72
C THR A 81 -6.31 -1.77 -5.32
N ILE A 82 -5.26 -1.74 -4.52
CA ILE A 82 -5.34 -2.13 -3.12
C ILE A 82 -5.86 -0.94 -2.31
N VAL A 83 -6.94 -1.16 -1.60
CA VAL A 83 -7.63 -0.12 -0.83
C VAL A 83 -7.86 -0.55 0.61
N SER A 84 -7.97 0.43 1.50
CA SER A 84 -8.57 0.21 2.82
C SER A 84 -10.02 0.63 2.76
N ALA A 85 -10.89 -0.21 3.30
CA ALA A 85 -12.33 -0.01 3.24
C ALA A 85 -12.98 -0.40 4.56
N MET A 86 -13.96 0.37 4.96
CA MET A 86 -14.82 0.05 6.10
C MET A 86 -16.06 -0.66 5.60
N VAL A 87 -16.28 -1.85 6.10
CA VAL A 87 -17.46 -2.66 5.78
C VAL A 87 -18.25 -2.88 7.07
N PRO A 88 -19.52 -2.44 7.14
CA PRO A 88 -20.33 -2.63 8.34
C PRO A 88 -20.40 -4.10 8.74
N GLY A 89 -20.16 -4.37 10.02
CA GLY A 89 -20.13 -5.73 10.56
C GLY A 89 -18.78 -6.44 10.43
N LEU A 90 -17.88 -5.98 9.55
CA LEU A 90 -16.54 -6.56 9.37
C LEU A 90 -15.42 -5.64 9.83
N GLY A 91 -15.67 -4.32 9.87
CA GLY A 91 -14.65 -3.33 10.22
C GLY A 91 -13.81 -2.90 9.02
N THR A 92 -12.63 -2.36 9.30
CA THR A 92 -11.68 -1.92 8.26
C THR A 92 -10.90 -3.10 7.74
N THR A 93 -10.82 -3.21 6.42
CA THR A 93 -10.09 -4.28 5.74
C THR A 93 -9.21 -3.71 4.63
N LEU A 94 -8.14 -4.42 4.31
CA LEU A 94 -7.25 -4.11 3.19
C LEU A 94 -7.46 -5.19 2.13
N LYS A 95 -7.84 -4.80 0.91
CA LYS A 95 -8.19 -5.74 -0.16
C LYS A 95 -7.95 -5.13 -1.52
N TYR A 96 -7.92 -5.97 -2.55
CA TYR A 96 -8.03 -5.50 -3.92
C TYR A 96 -9.46 -5.04 -4.19
N PHE A 97 -9.58 -3.92 -4.86
CA PHE A 97 -10.85 -3.37 -5.33
C PHE A 97 -11.15 -3.85 -6.74
N PHE A 98 -12.37 -4.31 -6.94
CA PHE A 98 -12.90 -4.59 -8.28
C PHE A 98 -14.35 -4.11 -8.34
N LYS A 99 -14.72 -3.57 -9.48
CA LYS A 99 -16.09 -3.20 -9.77
C LYS A 99 -16.54 -3.93 -11.03
N ARG A 100 -17.58 -4.73 -10.92
CA ARG A 100 -18.13 -5.52 -12.02
C ARG A 100 -19.65 -5.47 -11.96
N GLY A 101 -20.30 -5.08 -13.07
CA GLY A 101 -21.74 -5.08 -13.17
C GLY A 101 -22.46 -4.26 -12.10
N GLY A 102 -21.88 -3.15 -11.67
CA GLY A 102 -22.46 -2.31 -10.63
C GLY A 102 -22.23 -2.78 -9.20
N LYS A 103 -21.57 -3.90 -9.03
CA LYS A 103 -21.23 -4.46 -7.72
C LYS A 103 -19.76 -4.25 -7.40
N ILE A 104 -19.46 -4.15 -6.12
CA ILE A 104 -18.08 -4.04 -5.60
C ILE A 104 -17.65 -5.40 -5.09
N TYR A 105 -16.44 -5.79 -5.44
CA TYR A 105 -15.79 -7.00 -4.94
C TYR A 105 -14.50 -6.60 -4.25
N LEU A 106 -14.37 -6.99 -2.99
CA LEU A 106 -13.13 -6.82 -2.24
C LEU A 106 -12.46 -8.19 -2.16
N GLU A 107 -11.35 -8.33 -2.85
CA GLU A 107 -10.68 -9.62 -3.00
C GLU A 107 -9.37 -9.64 -2.21
N ALA A 108 -9.16 -10.71 -1.46
CA ALA A 108 -7.91 -10.94 -0.76
C ALA A 108 -6.82 -11.42 -1.73
N ALA A 109 -5.57 -11.18 -1.36
CA ALA A 109 -4.41 -11.80 -2.01
C ALA A 109 -4.04 -13.08 -1.24
N ASN A 110 -4.99 -13.99 -1.12
CA ASN A 110 -4.85 -15.26 -0.43
C ASN A 110 -6.05 -16.12 -0.77
N PRO A 111 -5.86 -17.29 -1.40
CA PRO A 111 -6.97 -18.14 -1.84
C PRO A 111 -7.79 -18.73 -0.70
N ALA A 112 -7.31 -18.66 0.54
CA ALA A 112 -8.08 -19.12 1.71
C ALA A 112 -9.25 -18.20 2.06
N TYR A 113 -9.32 -17.00 1.47
CA TYR A 113 -10.36 -16.00 1.74
C TYR A 113 -11.26 -15.84 0.54
N GLU A 114 -12.56 -15.88 0.79
CA GLU A 114 -13.57 -15.63 -0.24
C GLU A 114 -13.69 -14.13 -0.54
N PRO A 115 -13.97 -13.75 -1.79
CA PRO A 115 -14.27 -12.36 -2.12
C PRO A 115 -15.49 -11.86 -1.35
N ILE A 116 -15.45 -10.57 -0.98
CA ILE A 116 -16.56 -9.90 -0.32
C ILE A 116 -17.34 -9.14 -1.40
N GLU A 117 -18.58 -9.53 -1.66
CA GLU A 117 -19.44 -8.86 -2.62
C GLU A 117 -20.32 -7.83 -1.89
N LEU A 118 -20.32 -6.60 -2.39
CA LEU A 118 -21.00 -5.49 -1.75
C LEU A 118 -21.68 -4.60 -2.80
N ASN A 119 -22.75 -3.92 -2.36
CA ASN A 119 -23.24 -2.77 -3.07
C ASN A 119 -22.39 -1.54 -2.69
N LEU A 120 -22.38 -0.54 -3.54
CA LEU A 120 -21.56 0.66 -3.31
C LEU A 120 -21.90 1.38 -2.01
N ASP A 121 -23.17 1.34 -1.61
CA ASP A 121 -23.65 1.98 -0.36
C ASP A 121 -23.30 1.18 0.90
N GLU A 122 -22.78 -0.03 0.76
CA GLU A 122 -22.42 -0.88 1.90
C GLU A 122 -20.94 -0.74 2.31
N VAL A 123 -20.17 0.07 1.60
CA VAL A 123 -18.74 0.18 1.82
C VAL A 123 -18.31 1.65 1.84
N THR A 124 -17.41 1.98 2.75
CA THR A 124 -16.75 3.29 2.79
C THR A 124 -15.28 3.10 2.49
N PHE A 125 -14.82 3.66 1.38
CA PHE A 125 -13.41 3.62 1.03
C PHE A 125 -12.65 4.67 1.81
N GLN A 126 -11.54 4.29 2.42
CA GLN A 126 -10.74 5.18 3.24
C GLN A 126 -9.49 5.66 2.50
N GLY A 127 -8.80 4.77 1.81
CA GLY A 127 -7.59 5.11 1.13
C GLY A 127 -7.14 4.07 0.14
N LYS A 128 -6.17 4.45 -0.69
CA LYS A 128 -5.48 3.51 -1.59
C LYS A 128 -4.03 3.37 -1.15
N LEU A 129 -3.46 2.20 -1.42
CA LEU A 129 -2.11 1.87 -1.00
C LEU A 129 -1.07 2.71 -1.73
N LEU A 130 -0.17 3.34 -0.97
CA LEU A 130 1.00 4.06 -1.48
C LEU A 130 2.27 3.25 -1.30
N ALA A 131 2.45 2.64 -0.14
CA ALA A 131 3.68 1.95 0.21
C ALA A 131 3.44 0.97 1.34
N VAL A 132 4.34 0.01 1.46
CA VAL A 132 4.38 -0.94 2.56
C VAL A 132 5.66 -0.70 3.33
N TRP A 133 5.55 -0.58 4.64
CA TRP A 133 6.68 -0.37 5.54
C TRP A 133 6.84 -1.59 6.44
N ARG A 134 8.04 -2.12 6.49
CA ARG A 134 8.39 -3.23 7.38
C ARG A 134 9.71 -2.93 8.05
N LYS A 135 9.67 -2.86 9.38
CA LYS A 135 10.87 -2.70 10.16
C LYS A 135 11.36 -4.07 10.61
N VAL A 136 12.61 -4.32 10.43
CA VAL A 136 13.22 -5.60 10.82
C VAL A 136 13.62 -5.58 12.30
#